data_b454335422b2551a63c7aeb3a349ad99
#
_entry.id   b454335422b2551a63c7aeb3a349ad99
#
_cell.length_a   1.000
_cell.length_b   1.000
_cell.length_c   1.000
_cell.angle_alpha   90.00
_cell.angle_beta   90.00
_cell.angle_gamma   90.00
#
_symmetry.space_group_name_H-M   'P 1'
#
loop_
_entity.id
_entity.type
_entity.pdbx_description
1 polymer ?
#
loop_
_entity_poly.entity_id
_entity_poly.type
_entity_poly.pdbx_seq_one_letter_code
_entity_poly.pdbx_strand_id
1 'polypeptide(L)'
;MKYDIVIIGFGKAGKTLAVKAAALGKKVALIERSPKMYGGTCINVGCIPTKRLITAAKEAIYADNSVENEYYTLSIENKNKLISALNSKNYAMLNDKENIDVIDGVGSFKDKNSVLVTTSNGEQKVVEGEFIIINTGSKEAYVPFEITNSNVFSSKTLLDLKTMPKHLVIVGSGFIGIEFASMFANFGSKVTIVGRSPLLKNEDEDIAKSVKDALNVQGIEILEGCEIESLKDNALNFKQDNEDRLIKADAFLVALGRVANLDDLNLKAAGVELNEKGFIKTNEHLQTNVSNIYAVGDVRGGELFTYTSLDDFRIVFSQIFGDKKRTTQNRSIHANVLFTDTPLARVGVNAKEASKLGLNFKELKLSMAAVPGAKVLNHDVGMLKAIVEASSGEILGASFHCIYANEIINEIAIAMNLKADANFFKNQIFTHPSISEALNDLFGQY
;
A
#
# COMPACT_ATOMS: atom_id res chain seq x y z
N MET A 1 -26.14 -16.43 17.57
CA MET A 1 -25.29 -17.53 17.10
C MET A 1 -23.94 -17.39 17.80
N LYS A 2 -23.32 -18.51 18.22
CA LYS A 2 -22.04 -18.49 18.96
C LYS A 2 -20.91 -19.04 18.09
N TYR A 3 -19.78 -18.37 18.12
CA TYR A 3 -18.56 -18.69 17.37
C TYR A 3 -17.33 -18.60 18.28
N ASP A 4 -16.27 -19.33 17.95
CA ASP A 4 -14.96 -19.14 18.59
C ASP A 4 -14.37 -17.77 18.19
N ILE A 5 -14.54 -17.39 16.92
CA ILE A 5 -14.02 -16.12 16.40
C ILE A 5 -15.09 -15.42 15.53
N VAL A 6 -15.27 -14.12 15.77
CA VAL A 6 -16.02 -13.21 14.88
C VAL A 6 -15.04 -12.22 14.27
N ILE A 7 -15.05 -12.10 12.94
CA ILE A 7 -14.17 -11.20 12.19
C ILE A 7 -15.03 -10.16 11.46
N ILE A 8 -14.75 -8.88 11.66
CA ILE A 8 -15.44 -7.78 10.99
C ILE A 8 -14.54 -7.24 9.87
N GLY A 9 -14.88 -7.55 8.62
CA GLY A 9 -14.15 -7.18 7.40
C GLY A 9 -13.35 -8.32 6.77
N PHE A 10 -13.41 -8.42 5.44
CA PHE A 10 -12.78 -9.49 4.64
C PHE A 10 -11.35 -9.17 4.22
N GLY A 11 -10.60 -8.38 5.02
CA GLY A 11 -9.21 -8.00 4.73
C GLY A 11 -8.23 -9.17 4.80
N LYS A 12 -6.97 -8.93 4.41
CA LYS A 12 -5.92 -9.95 4.30
C LYS A 12 -5.67 -10.71 5.61
N ALA A 13 -5.59 -10.02 6.75
CA ALA A 13 -5.39 -10.67 8.04
C ALA A 13 -6.59 -11.52 8.43
N GLY A 14 -7.81 -10.95 8.39
CA GLY A 14 -9.04 -11.61 8.84
C GLY A 14 -9.34 -12.88 8.07
N LYS A 15 -9.32 -12.82 6.73
CA LYS A 15 -9.57 -14.02 5.90
C LYS A 15 -8.53 -15.11 6.11
N THR A 16 -7.26 -14.74 6.32
CA THR A 16 -6.21 -15.74 6.58
C THR A 16 -6.38 -16.37 7.95
N LEU A 17 -6.73 -15.56 8.96
CA LEU A 17 -7.04 -16.06 10.30
C LEU A 17 -8.26 -17.01 10.28
N ALA A 18 -9.33 -16.64 9.56
CA ALA A 18 -10.52 -17.48 9.42
C ALA A 18 -10.18 -18.88 8.91
N VAL A 19 -9.43 -18.96 7.79
CA VAL A 19 -9.05 -20.26 7.19
C VAL A 19 -8.17 -21.08 8.14
N LYS A 20 -7.23 -20.43 8.83
CA LYS A 20 -6.30 -21.14 9.74
C LYS A 20 -6.98 -21.57 11.03
N ALA A 21 -7.90 -20.78 11.59
CA ALA A 21 -8.70 -21.18 12.75
C ALA A 21 -9.65 -22.32 12.41
N ALA A 22 -10.31 -22.25 11.25
CA ALA A 22 -11.17 -23.33 10.77
C ALA A 22 -10.42 -24.66 10.59
N ALA A 23 -9.16 -24.63 10.15
CA ALA A 23 -8.31 -25.81 10.05
C ALA A 23 -7.99 -26.44 11.43
N LEU A 24 -8.18 -25.70 12.53
CA LEU A 24 -8.09 -26.19 13.91
C LEU A 24 -9.46 -26.62 14.47
N GLY A 25 -10.49 -26.74 13.62
CA GLY A 25 -11.83 -27.11 14.02
C GLY A 25 -12.65 -25.98 14.68
N LYS A 26 -12.15 -24.73 14.62
CA LYS A 26 -12.81 -23.57 15.22
C LYS A 26 -13.97 -23.07 14.35
N LYS A 27 -15.07 -22.67 14.99
CA LYS A 27 -16.22 -22.06 14.33
C LYS A 27 -15.99 -20.55 14.16
N VAL A 28 -16.04 -20.07 12.91
CA VAL A 28 -15.72 -18.68 12.57
C VAL A 28 -16.90 -18.02 11.87
N ALA A 29 -17.26 -16.79 12.29
CA ALA A 29 -18.09 -15.89 11.49
C ALA A 29 -17.20 -14.80 10.89
N LEU A 30 -17.29 -14.58 9.58
CA LEU A 30 -16.67 -13.45 8.92
C LEU A 30 -17.76 -12.56 8.31
N ILE A 31 -17.81 -11.31 8.76
CA ILE A 31 -18.81 -10.32 8.36
C ILE A 31 -18.22 -9.38 7.34
N GLU A 32 -18.85 -9.26 6.16
CA GLU A 32 -18.42 -8.30 5.12
C GLU A 32 -19.63 -7.48 4.63
N ARG A 33 -19.46 -6.16 4.58
CA ARG A 33 -20.55 -5.25 4.18
C ARG A 33 -20.92 -5.32 2.70
N SER A 34 -20.02 -5.79 1.86
CA SER A 34 -20.20 -5.75 0.40
C SER A 34 -19.60 -6.96 -0.29
N PRO A 35 -20.39 -7.78 -1.01
CA PRO A 35 -19.88 -8.89 -1.81
C PRO A 35 -18.80 -8.46 -2.84
N LYS A 36 -18.82 -7.19 -3.28
CA LYS A 36 -17.77 -6.65 -4.16
C LYS A 36 -16.41 -6.52 -3.47
N MET A 37 -16.35 -6.68 -2.14
CA MET A 37 -15.13 -6.48 -1.35
C MET A 37 -14.55 -7.77 -0.77
N TYR A 38 -15.00 -8.95 -1.20
CA TYR A 38 -14.40 -10.22 -0.78
C TYR A 38 -12.91 -10.24 -1.13
N GLY A 39 -12.06 -10.42 -0.14
CA GLY A 39 -10.61 -10.30 -0.26
C GLY A 39 -10.03 -8.95 0.18
N GLY A 40 -10.90 -7.96 0.48
CA GLY A 40 -10.53 -6.65 1.01
C GLY A 40 -10.03 -5.66 -0.05
N THR A 41 -9.58 -4.50 0.41
CA THR A 41 -9.13 -3.36 -0.42
C THR A 41 -8.04 -3.74 -1.41
N CYS A 42 -7.03 -4.51 -0.99
CA CYS A 42 -5.90 -4.89 -1.84
C CYS A 42 -6.33 -5.61 -3.12
N ILE A 43 -7.27 -6.56 -3.02
CA ILE A 43 -7.77 -7.35 -4.17
C ILE A 43 -8.66 -6.49 -5.07
N ASN A 44 -9.59 -5.73 -4.47
CA ASN A 44 -10.71 -5.19 -5.23
C ASN A 44 -10.49 -3.76 -5.74
N VAL A 45 -9.85 -2.90 -4.93
CA VAL A 45 -9.76 -1.45 -5.20
C VAL A 45 -8.41 -0.82 -4.82
N GLY A 46 -7.39 -1.63 -4.58
CA GLY A 46 -6.07 -1.15 -4.13
C GLY A 46 -4.92 -1.74 -4.93
N CYS A 47 -4.07 -2.55 -4.27
CA CYS A 47 -2.80 -3.02 -4.83
C CYS A 47 -2.95 -3.73 -6.17
N ILE A 48 -3.82 -4.74 -6.26
CA ILE A 48 -3.91 -5.60 -7.44
C ILE A 48 -4.43 -4.85 -8.67
N PRO A 49 -5.59 -4.14 -8.63
CA PRO A 49 -6.04 -3.39 -9.79
C PRO A 49 -5.05 -2.31 -10.22
N THR A 50 -4.43 -1.59 -9.27
CA THR A 50 -3.44 -0.56 -9.59
C THR A 50 -2.23 -1.16 -10.29
N LYS A 51 -1.62 -2.22 -9.72
CA LYS A 51 -0.41 -2.84 -10.30
C LYS A 51 -0.70 -3.51 -11.64
N ARG A 52 -1.91 -4.08 -11.84
CA ARG A 52 -2.32 -4.60 -13.15
C ARG A 52 -2.37 -3.49 -14.21
N LEU A 53 -2.91 -2.30 -13.85
CA LEU A 53 -2.95 -1.17 -14.76
C LEU A 53 -1.57 -0.52 -14.96
N ILE A 54 -0.71 -0.45 -13.92
CA ILE A 54 0.68 0.00 -14.08
C ILE A 54 1.42 -0.90 -15.09
N THR A 55 1.25 -2.22 -15.00
CA THR A 55 1.85 -3.16 -15.96
C THR A 55 1.33 -2.91 -17.37
N ALA A 56 0.00 -2.79 -17.53
CA ALA A 56 -0.58 -2.49 -18.84
C ALA A 56 -0.11 -1.13 -19.39
N ALA A 57 0.01 -0.11 -18.54
CA ALA A 57 0.51 1.20 -18.93
C ALA A 57 1.97 1.16 -19.43
N LYS A 58 2.83 0.33 -18.84
CA LYS A 58 4.20 0.09 -19.35
C LYS A 58 4.19 -0.56 -20.74
N GLU A 59 3.28 -1.49 -20.96
CA GLU A 59 3.11 -2.14 -22.27
C GLU A 59 2.56 -1.14 -23.31
N ALA A 60 1.72 -0.18 -22.89
CA ALA A 60 1.12 0.84 -23.75
C ALA A 60 2.15 1.77 -24.42
N ILE A 61 3.30 2.02 -23.79
CA ILE A 61 4.38 2.86 -24.35
C ILE A 61 4.87 2.31 -25.70
N TYR A 62 4.75 1.00 -25.93
CA TYR A 62 5.16 0.33 -27.16
C TYR A 62 3.99 0.10 -28.13
N ALA A 63 2.76 0.49 -27.77
CA ALA A 63 1.60 0.40 -28.61
C ALA A 63 1.57 1.54 -29.65
N ASP A 64 0.85 1.33 -30.76
CA ASP A 64 0.60 2.40 -31.73
C ASP A 64 -0.32 3.47 -31.13
N ASN A 65 0.08 4.73 -31.17
CA ASN A 65 -0.66 5.88 -30.63
C ASN A 65 -2.08 6.00 -31.22
N SER A 66 -2.34 5.41 -32.39
CA SER A 66 -3.67 5.42 -33.02
C SER A 66 -4.71 4.59 -32.25
N VAL A 67 -4.29 3.69 -31.34
CA VAL A 67 -5.14 2.76 -30.56
C VAL A 67 -5.09 2.99 -29.05
N GLU A 68 -4.52 4.09 -28.57
CA GLU A 68 -4.34 4.37 -27.14
C GLU A 68 -5.64 4.21 -26.32
N ASN A 69 -6.75 4.80 -26.76
CA ASN A 69 -8.03 4.71 -26.07
C ASN A 69 -8.59 3.29 -26.07
N GLU A 70 -8.40 2.52 -27.14
CA GLU A 70 -8.84 1.13 -27.22
C GLU A 70 -8.01 0.25 -26.30
N TYR A 71 -6.70 0.47 -26.26
CA TYR A 71 -5.79 -0.25 -25.37
C TYR A 71 -6.08 0.05 -23.90
N TYR A 72 -6.33 1.32 -23.56
CA TYR A 72 -6.74 1.71 -22.20
C TYR A 72 -8.05 1.01 -21.79
N THR A 73 -9.07 1.05 -22.67
CA THR A 73 -10.37 0.39 -22.41
C THR A 73 -10.20 -1.11 -22.20
N LEU A 74 -9.42 -1.79 -23.05
CA LEU A 74 -9.12 -3.20 -22.92
C LEU A 74 -8.36 -3.51 -21.61
N SER A 75 -7.47 -2.62 -21.20
CA SER A 75 -6.73 -2.74 -19.94
C SER A 75 -7.65 -2.68 -18.72
N ILE A 76 -8.65 -1.78 -18.72
CA ILE A 76 -9.70 -1.70 -17.71
C ILE A 76 -10.54 -2.99 -17.68
N GLU A 77 -10.94 -3.52 -18.83
CA GLU A 77 -11.71 -4.77 -18.91
C GLU A 77 -10.90 -5.97 -18.39
N ASN A 78 -9.63 -6.09 -18.77
CA ASN A 78 -8.75 -7.16 -18.30
C ASN A 78 -8.49 -7.07 -16.79
N LYS A 79 -8.31 -5.85 -16.26
CA LYS A 79 -8.27 -5.60 -14.81
C LYS A 79 -9.55 -6.10 -14.15
N ASN A 80 -10.71 -5.75 -14.68
CA ASN A 80 -12.01 -6.14 -14.10
C ASN A 80 -12.21 -7.65 -14.10
N LYS A 81 -11.82 -8.36 -15.18
CA LYS A 81 -11.84 -9.83 -15.25
C LYS A 81 -10.96 -10.46 -14.16
N LEU A 82 -9.73 -9.94 -14.00
CA LEU A 82 -8.81 -10.41 -12.96
C LEU A 82 -9.39 -10.21 -11.55
N ILE A 83 -9.92 -9.01 -11.26
CA ILE A 83 -10.51 -8.70 -9.96
C ILE A 83 -11.71 -9.59 -9.66
N SER A 84 -12.63 -9.78 -10.62
CA SER A 84 -13.77 -10.66 -10.45
C SER A 84 -13.37 -12.09 -10.14
N ALA A 85 -12.37 -12.64 -10.85
CA ALA A 85 -11.86 -13.98 -10.59
C ALA A 85 -11.23 -14.11 -9.20
N LEU A 86 -10.43 -13.11 -8.78
CA LEU A 86 -9.80 -13.10 -7.46
C LEU A 86 -10.83 -12.91 -6.33
N ASN A 87 -11.83 -12.05 -6.51
CA ASN A 87 -12.92 -11.84 -5.57
C ASN A 87 -13.66 -13.16 -5.33
N SER A 88 -14.13 -13.80 -6.41
CA SER A 88 -14.83 -15.10 -6.34
C SER A 88 -13.99 -16.19 -5.68
N LYS A 89 -12.69 -16.27 -6.01
CA LYS A 89 -11.76 -17.21 -5.37
C LYS A 89 -11.62 -16.96 -3.87
N ASN A 90 -11.56 -15.68 -3.46
CA ASN A 90 -11.48 -15.33 -2.02
C ASN A 90 -12.77 -15.71 -1.28
N TYR A 91 -13.95 -15.52 -1.89
CA TYR A 91 -15.21 -15.96 -1.32
C TYR A 91 -15.23 -17.47 -1.14
N ALA A 92 -15.01 -18.25 -2.21
CA ALA A 92 -15.01 -19.70 -2.19
C ALA A 92 -14.03 -20.29 -1.16
N MET A 93 -12.84 -19.69 -1.02
CA MET A 93 -11.84 -20.12 -0.05
C MET A 93 -12.37 -20.18 1.40
N LEU A 94 -13.34 -19.34 1.75
CA LEU A 94 -13.99 -19.34 3.07
C LEU A 94 -15.31 -20.07 3.06
N ASN A 95 -16.19 -19.74 2.10
CA ASN A 95 -17.56 -20.27 2.04
C ASN A 95 -17.63 -21.79 1.85
N ASP A 96 -16.62 -22.40 1.23
CA ASP A 96 -16.52 -23.84 1.03
C ASP A 96 -16.04 -24.60 2.30
N LYS A 97 -15.89 -23.92 3.43
CA LYS A 97 -15.51 -24.49 4.72
C LYS A 97 -16.74 -24.64 5.63
N GLU A 98 -17.03 -25.85 6.08
CA GLU A 98 -18.21 -26.16 6.93
C GLU A 98 -18.28 -25.36 8.23
N ASN A 99 -17.13 -24.94 8.76
CA ASN A 99 -17.04 -24.22 10.03
C ASN A 99 -16.72 -22.72 9.87
N ILE A 100 -16.89 -22.16 8.65
CA ILE A 100 -16.84 -20.73 8.41
C ILE A 100 -18.18 -20.25 7.85
N ASP A 101 -18.82 -19.32 8.54
CA ASP A 101 -19.99 -18.61 8.05
C ASP A 101 -19.54 -17.24 7.50
N VAL A 102 -19.63 -17.03 6.19
CA VAL A 102 -19.48 -15.70 5.56
C VAL A 102 -20.85 -15.02 5.61
N ILE A 103 -20.91 -13.89 6.30
CA ILE A 103 -22.15 -13.17 6.57
C ILE A 103 -22.11 -11.81 5.87
N ASP A 104 -22.96 -11.62 4.87
CA ASP A 104 -23.10 -10.33 4.20
C ASP A 104 -23.92 -9.36 5.05
N GLY A 105 -23.29 -8.25 5.43
CA GLY A 105 -23.91 -7.22 6.23
C GLY A 105 -22.93 -6.28 6.92
N VAL A 106 -23.47 -5.25 7.54
CA VAL A 106 -22.73 -4.28 8.34
C VAL A 106 -22.64 -4.78 9.78
N GLY A 107 -21.42 -5.01 10.25
CA GLY A 107 -21.15 -5.42 11.64
C GLY A 107 -20.97 -4.22 12.55
N SER A 108 -21.74 -4.16 13.64
CA SER A 108 -21.69 -3.11 14.66
C SER A 108 -21.62 -3.75 16.06
N PHE A 109 -20.74 -3.28 16.93
CA PHE A 109 -20.69 -3.81 18.29
C PHE A 109 -22.00 -3.55 19.05
N LYS A 110 -22.57 -4.59 19.62
CA LYS A 110 -23.65 -4.50 20.59
C LYS A 110 -23.11 -4.40 22.02
N ASP A 111 -22.05 -5.13 22.29
CA ASP A 111 -21.25 -5.15 23.50
C ASP A 111 -19.85 -5.74 23.20
N LYS A 112 -19.02 -5.95 24.24
CA LYS A 112 -17.65 -6.50 24.08
C LYS A 112 -17.57 -7.93 23.55
N ASN A 113 -18.67 -8.69 23.55
CA ASN A 113 -18.71 -10.10 23.14
C ASN A 113 -19.64 -10.35 21.96
N SER A 114 -20.42 -9.33 21.52
CA SER A 114 -21.43 -9.52 20.49
C SER A 114 -21.43 -8.40 19.45
N VAL A 115 -21.70 -8.81 18.20
CA VAL A 115 -21.81 -7.96 17.03
C VAL A 115 -23.23 -8.09 16.46
N LEU A 116 -23.90 -6.96 16.29
CA LEU A 116 -25.13 -6.85 15.52
C LEU A 116 -24.78 -6.77 14.04
N VAL A 117 -25.26 -7.69 13.24
CA VAL A 117 -25.12 -7.67 11.77
C VAL A 117 -26.42 -7.21 11.15
N THR A 118 -26.38 -6.12 10.40
CA THR A 118 -27.51 -5.63 9.60
C THR A 118 -27.26 -5.94 8.13
N THR A 119 -28.08 -6.78 7.54
CA THR A 119 -28.01 -7.19 6.13
C THR A 119 -28.57 -6.11 5.20
N SER A 120 -28.34 -6.23 3.91
CA SER A 120 -28.81 -5.26 2.90
C SER A 120 -30.36 -5.12 2.81
N ASN A 121 -31.11 -6.15 3.21
CA ASN A 121 -32.57 -6.13 3.30
C ASN A 121 -33.09 -5.60 4.65
N GLY A 122 -32.20 -5.17 5.56
CA GLY A 122 -32.54 -4.63 6.88
C GLY A 122 -32.75 -5.67 7.97
N GLU A 123 -32.58 -6.96 7.69
CA GLU A 123 -32.63 -7.98 8.73
C GLU A 123 -31.46 -7.81 9.70
N GLN A 124 -31.74 -8.05 10.98
CA GLN A 124 -30.76 -7.97 12.04
C GLN A 124 -30.55 -9.30 12.74
N LYS A 125 -29.30 -9.67 12.93
CA LYS A 125 -28.93 -10.83 13.73
C LYS A 125 -27.75 -10.55 14.64
N VAL A 126 -27.75 -11.14 15.83
CA VAL A 126 -26.67 -11.03 16.80
C VAL A 126 -25.75 -12.22 16.67
N VAL A 127 -24.45 -11.94 16.52
CA VAL A 127 -23.35 -12.90 16.43
C VAL A 127 -22.48 -12.71 17.66
N GLU A 128 -22.28 -13.78 18.45
CA GLU A 128 -21.42 -13.77 19.65
C GLU A 128 -20.10 -14.47 19.36
N GLY A 129 -18.98 -13.91 19.83
CA GLY A 129 -17.64 -14.48 19.68
C GLY A 129 -16.88 -14.55 20.99
N GLU A 130 -16.12 -15.64 21.17
CA GLU A 130 -15.12 -15.68 22.24
C GLU A 130 -14.03 -14.61 21.98
N PHE A 131 -13.59 -14.53 20.72
CA PHE A 131 -12.70 -13.46 20.23
C PHE A 131 -13.38 -12.67 19.12
N ILE A 132 -13.15 -11.35 19.08
CA ILE A 132 -13.61 -10.48 18.00
C ILE A 132 -12.41 -9.80 17.35
N ILE A 133 -12.34 -9.86 16.02
CA ILE A 133 -11.22 -9.31 15.25
C ILE A 133 -11.75 -8.18 14.36
N ILE A 134 -11.25 -6.97 14.58
CA ILE A 134 -11.58 -5.81 13.76
C ILE A 134 -10.59 -5.75 12.60
N ASN A 135 -11.09 -5.96 11.37
CA ASN A 135 -10.29 -5.94 10.14
C ASN A 135 -10.95 -5.07 9.05
N THR A 136 -11.60 -4.00 9.45
CA THR A 136 -12.35 -3.09 8.56
C THR A 136 -11.47 -2.22 7.67
N GLY A 137 -10.15 -2.21 7.94
CA GLY A 137 -9.17 -1.54 7.11
C GLY A 137 -9.20 -0.01 7.20
N SER A 138 -8.90 0.64 6.09
CA SER A 138 -8.85 2.10 5.96
C SER A 138 -9.73 2.60 4.83
N LYS A 139 -10.08 3.88 4.88
CA LYS A 139 -10.79 4.63 3.83
C LYS A 139 -10.02 5.91 3.49
N GLU A 140 -10.43 6.58 2.42
CA GLU A 140 -9.88 7.88 2.02
C GLU A 140 -10.05 8.89 3.16
N ALA A 141 -9.03 9.74 3.36
CA ALA A 141 -9.09 10.82 4.34
C ALA A 141 -10.11 11.88 3.93
N TYR A 142 -10.61 12.62 4.93
CA TYR A 142 -11.48 13.78 4.68
C TYR A 142 -10.74 14.83 3.85
N VAL A 143 -11.45 15.41 2.89
CA VAL A 143 -10.94 16.48 2.04
C VAL A 143 -11.20 17.83 2.73
N PRO A 144 -10.17 18.64 3.02
CA PRO A 144 -10.32 19.86 3.82
C PRO A 144 -10.69 21.11 3.01
N PHE A 145 -11.13 20.95 1.76
CA PHE A 145 -11.53 22.04 0.87
C PHE A 145 -12.81 21.71 0.11
N GLU A 146 -13.43 22.73 -0.48
CA GLU A 146 -14.70 22.58 -1.18
C GLU A 146 -14.52 21.84 -2.52
N ILE A 147 -15.42 20.88 -2.78
CA ILE A 147 -15.51 20.15 -4.04
C ILE A 147 -16.95 20.28 -4.58
N THR A 148 -17.11 20.89 -5.74
CA THR A 148 -18.40 20.97 -6.46
C THR A 148 -18.34 20.31 -7.84
N ASN A 149 -17.15 19.91 -8.31
CA ASN A 149 -16.97 19.24 -9.59
C ASN A 149 -17.42 17.76 -9.54
N SER A 150 -18.03 17.30 -10.62
CA SER A 150 -18.42 15.89 -10.79
C SER A 150 -17.28 14.98 -11.28
N ASN A 151 -16.20 15.57 -11.83
CA ASN A 151 -15.04 14.85 -12.37
C ASN A 151 -13.89 14.66 -11.36
N VAL A 152 -14.25 14.59 -10.08
CA VAL A 152 -13.32 14.32 -8.97
C VAL A 152 -13.41 12.87 -8.54
N PHE A 153 -12.27 12.23 -8.46
CA PHE A 153 -12.13 10.80 -8.20
C PHE A 153 -11.27 10.54 -6.96
N SER A 154 -11.59 9.48 -6.26
CA SER A 154 -10.66 8.81 -5.34
C SER A 154 -9.82 7.79 -6.11
N SER A 155 -8.77 7.24 -5.48
CA SER A 155 -8.00 6.14 -6.06
C SER A 155 -8.86 4.93 -6.42
N LYS A 156 -9.95 4.69 -5.68
CA LYS A 156 -10.90 3.61 -5.93
C LYS A 156 -11.73 3.87 -7.20
N THR A 157 -12.30 5.07 -7.31
CA THR A 157 -13.23 5.38 -8.41
C THR A 157 -12.50 5.66 -9.73
N LEU A 158 -11.27 6.19 -9.68
CA LEU A 158 -10.47 6.44 -10.88
C LEU A 158 -10.03 5.13 -11.58
N LEU A 159 -9.86 4.02 -10.84
CA LEU A 159 -9.55 2.70 -11.40
C LEU A 159 -10.65 2.15 -12.32
N ASP A 160 -11.87 2.67 -12.23
CA ASP A 160 -13.03 2.26 -13.03
C ASP A 160 -13.42 3.27 -14.11
N LEU A 161 -12.61 4.33 -14.28
CA LEU A 161 -12.84 5.33 -15.33
C LEU A 161 -12.65 4.68 -16.70
N LYS A 162 -13.73 4.71 -17.53
CA LYS A 162 -13.75 3.99 -18.81
C LYS A 162 -13.06 4.74 -19.94
N THR A 163 -13.04 6.06 -19.86
CA THR A 163 -12.42 6.94 -20.88
C THR A 163 -11.17 7.56 -20.28
N MET A 164 -10.06 7.42 -20.96
CA MET A 164 -8.80 8.02 -20.53
C MET A 164 -8.92 9.56 -20.54
N PRO A 165 -8.62 10.26 -19.43
CA PRO A 165 -8.63 11.70 -19.40
C PRO A 165 -7.45 12.25 -20.22
N LYS A 166 -7.67 13.30 -21.01
CA LYS A 166 -6.56 13.97 -21.71
C LYS A 166 -5.62 14.68 -20.75
N HIS A 167 -6.18 15.27 -19.67
CA HIS A 167 -5.43 15.88 -18.60
C HIS A 167 -5.95 15.40 -17.25
N LEU A 168 -5.10 14.75 -16.48
CA LEU A 168 -5.33 14.34 -15.10
C LEU A 168 -4.54 15.22 -14.15
N VAL A 169 -5.22 15.88 -13.22
CA VAL A 169 -4.60 16.60 -12.10
C VAL A 169 -4.70 15.76 -10.84
N ILE A 170 -3.60 15.55 -10.15
CA ILE A 170 -3.51 14.75 -8.93
C ILE A 170 -3.21 15.65 -7.74
N VAL A 171 -4.15 15.70 -6.80
CA VAL A 171 -4.02 16.44 -5.55
C VAL A 171 -3.47 15.51 -4.48
N GLY A 172 -2.17 15.68 -4.18
CA GLY A 172 -1.43 14.88 -3.22
C GLY A 172 -0.21 14.17 -3.82
N SER A 173 0.97 14.40 -3.21
CA SER A 173 2.30 13.91 -3.60
C SER A 173 2.75 12.66 -2.84
N GLY A 174 1.80 11.87 -2.31
CA GLY A 174 2.06 10.58 -1.66
C GLY A 174 2.18 9.42 -2.65
N PHE A 175 2.50 8.22 -2.17
CA PHE A 175 2.71 7.01 -2.98
C PHE A 175 1.57 6.74 -3.96
N ILE A 176 0.31 6.84 -3.52
CA ILE A 176 -0.86 6.64 -4.38
C ILE A 176 -0.87 7.65 -5.54
N GLY A 177 -0.66 8.94 -5.23
CA GLY A 177 -0.64 10.00 -6.25
C GLY A 177 0.46 9.77 -7.30
N ILE A 178 1.66 9.41 -6.85
CA ILE A 178 2.82 9.16 -7.72
C ILE A 178 2.60 7.92 -8.61
N GLU A 179 2.07 6.82 -8.06
CA GLU A 179 1.76 5.61 -8.82
C GLU A 179 0.73 5.89 -9.93
N PHE A 180 -0.34 6.63 -9.59
CA PHE A 180 -1.35 7.01 -10.57
C PHE A 180 -0.80 7.99 -11.62
N ALA A 181 0.08 8.91 -11.22
CA ALA A 181 0.73 9.82 -12.15
C ALA A 181 1.53 9.07 -13.21
N SER A 182 2.43 8.19 -12.80
CA SER A 182 3.25 7.37 -13.71
C SER A 182 2.38 6.48 -14.59
N MET A 183 1.33 5.86 -14.03
CA MET A 183 0.40 5.00 -14.75
C MET A 183 -0.34 5.76 -15.86
N PHE A 184 -0.96 6.91 -15.54
CA PHE A 184 -1.73 7.67 -16.54
C PHE A 184 -0.85 8.37 -17.56
N ALA A 185 0.36 8.83 -17.18
CA ALA A 185 1.33 9.34 -18.14
C ALA A 185 1.75 8.29 -19.17
N ASN A 186 2.00 7.05 -18.75
CA ASN A 186 2.34 5.95 -19.64
C ASN A 186 1.16 5.53 -20.55
N PHE A 187 -0.09 5.75 -20.14
CA PHE A 187 -1.26 5.58 -21.01
C PHE A 187 -1.46 6.75 -21.99
N GLY A 188 -0.71 7.86 -21.87
CA GLY A 188 -0.77 9.00 -22.79
C GLY A 188 -1.51 10.23 -22.24
N SER A 189 -1.97 10.23 -21.00
CA SER A 189 -2.54 11.42 -20.37
C SER A 189 -1.47 12.47 -20.06
N LYS A 190 -1.77 13.76 -20.28
CA LYS A 190 -1.04 14.82 -19.59
C LYS A 190 -1.32 14.70 -18.09
N VAL A 191 -0.27 14.75 -17.25
CA VAL A 191 -0.43 14.61 -15.80
C VAL A 191 0.27 15.74 -15.07
N THR A 192 -0.45 16.34 -14.09
CA THR A 192 0.10 17.33 -13.17
C THR A 192 -0.14 16.88 -11.73
N ILE A 193 0.93 16.74 -10.94
CA ILE A 193 0.85 16.50 -9.49
C ILE A 193 0.89 17.85 -8.78
N VAL A 194 -0.06 18.09 -7.87
CA VAL A 194 -0.13 19.29 -7.04
C VAL A 194 -0.04 18.87 -5.58
N GLY A 195 1.03 19.27 -4.89
CA GLY A 195 1.32 18.86 -3.53
C GLY A 195 1.70 20.01 -2.61
N ARG A 196 1.24 19.95 -1.34
CA ARG A 196 1.64 20.90 -0.29
C ARG A 196 3.10 20.72 0.14
N SER A 197 3.57 19.49 0.17
CA SER A 197 4.93 19.14 0.60
C SER A 197 5.76 18.70 -0.59
N PRO A 198 7.10 18.78 -0.50
CA PRO A 198 7.97 18.18 -1.49
C PRO A 198 7.68 16.69 -1.69
N LEU A 199 7.80 16.25 -2.94
CA LEU A 199 7.64 14.85 -3.31
C LEU A 199 8.70 14.01 -2.59
N LEU A 200 8.26 12.88 -1.98
CA LEU A 200 9.15 11.97 -1.26
C LEU A 200 10.02 12.65 -0.18
N LYS A 201 9.46 13.63 0.54
CA LYS A 201 10.18 14.44 1.56
C LYS A 201 10.92 13.63 2.63
N ASN A 202 10.49 12.39 2.87
CA ASN A 202 11.10 11.50 3.86
C ASN A 202 12.25 10.68 3.29
N GLU A 203 12.45 10.67 1.97
CA GLU A 203 13.57 10.01 1.32
C GLU A 203 14.82 10.93 1.33
N ASP A 204 15.99 10.33 1.09
CA ASP A 204 17.21 11.10 0.86
C ASP A 204 17.08 11.94 -0.41
N GLU A 205 17.76 13.10 -0.46
CA GLU A 205 17.60 14.09 -1.54
C GLU A 205 17.99 13.54 -2.90
N ASP A 206 19.04 12.74 -2.96
CA ASP A 206 19.53 12.09 -4.18
C ASP A 206 18.51 11.07 -4.72
N ILE A 207 17.89 10.29 -3.84
CA ILE A 207 16.82 9.33 -4.19
C ILE A 207 15.56 10.10 -4.66
N ALA A 208 15.11 11.10 -3.89
CA ALA A 208 13.95 11.90 -4.27
C ALA A 208 14.15 12.61 -5.61
N LYS A 209 15.36 13.15 -5.83
CA LYS A 209 15.74 13.77 -7.12
C LYS A 209 15.72 12.76 -8.26
N SER A 210 16.28 11.57 -8.06
CA SER A 210 16.30 10.51 -9.08
C SER A 210 14.87 10.11 -9.52
N VAL A 211 13.93 10.01 -8.58
CA VAL A 211 12.51 9.72 -8.89
C VAL A 211 11.87 10.91 -9.62
N LYS A 212 12.08 12.15 -9.16
CA LYS A 212 11.55 13.36 -9.83
C LYS A 212 12.04 13.47 -11.27
N ASP A 213 13.33 13.25 -11.50
CA ASP A 213 13.92 13.31 -12.84
C ASP A 213 13.25 12.25 -13.75
N ALA A 214 13.01 11.04 -13.28
CA ALA A 214 12.34 10.01 -14.04
C ALA A 214 10.87 10.38 -14.35
N LEU A 215 10.13 10.94 -13.40
CA LEU A 215 8.76 11.42 -13.62
C LEU A 215 8.72 12.60 -14.61
N ASN A 216 9.69 13.52 -14.56
CA ASN A 216 9.80 14.62 -15.51
C ASN A 216 10.07 14.11 -16.94
N VAL A 217 10.90 13.07 -17.10
CA VAL A 217 11.13 12.41 -18.40
C VAL A 217 9.84 11.79 -18.94
N GLN A 218 8.95 11.29 -18.07
CA GLN A 218 7.60 10.83 -18.45
C GLN A 218 6.64 11.99 -18.80
N GLY A 219 7.06 13.25 -18.73
CA GLY A 219 6.24 14.43 -19.01
C GLY A 219 5.29 14.81 -17.86
N ILE A 220 5.51 14.30 -16.65
CA ILE A 220 4.69 14.63 -15.48
C ILE A 220 5.15 15.96 -14.90
N GLU A 221 4.24 16.92 -14.83
CA GLU A 221 4.46 18.21 -14.17
C GLU A 221 4.28 18.05 -12.65
N ILE A 222 5.22 18.58 -11.85
CA ILE A 222 5.20 18.48 -10.39
C ILE A 222 5.22 19.89 -9.80
N LEU A 223 4.11 20.26 -9.14
CA LEU A 223 3.94 21.52 -8.42
C LEU A 223 3.97 21.26 -6.93
N GLU A 224 4.97 21.78 -6.25
CA GLU A 224 5.20 21.64 -4.82
C GLU A 224 4.94 22.95 -4.09
N GLY A 225 4.70 22.89 -2.77
CA GLY A 225 4.43 24.09 -1.96
C GLY A 225 3.05 24.69 -2.20
N CYS A 226 2.10 23.91 -2.74
CA CYS A 226 0.79 24.41 -3.12
C CYS A 226 -0.21 24.30 -1.96
N GLU A 227 -0.92 25.37 -1.66
CA GLU A 227 -2.06 25.41 -0.75
C GLU A 227 -3.36 25.29 -1.54
N ILE A 228 -4.06 24.18 -1.37
CA ILE A 228 -5.27 23.89 -2.14
C ILE A 228 -6.46 24.62 -1.50
N GLU A 229 -7.22 25.36 -2.32
CA GLU A 229 -8.37 26.12 -1.87
C GLU A 229 -9.70 25.46 -2.25
N SER A 230 -9.83 25.01 -3.49
CA SER A 230 -11.10 24.39 -3.96
C SER A 230 -10.95 23.63 -5.28
N LEU A 231 -11.92 22.73 -5.53
CA LEU A 231 -12.18 22.10 -6.82
C LEU A 231 -13.57 22.54 -7.31
N LYS A 232 -13.63 23.57 -8.15
CA LYS A 232 -14.86 24.16 -8.72
C LYS A 232 -14.67 24.53 -10.18
N ASP A 233 -15.76 24.62 -10.93
CA ASP A 233 -15.80 25.09 -12.32
C ASP A 233 -14.82 24.34 -13.24
N ASN A 234 -14.65 23.02 -13.00
CA ASN A 234 -13.69 22.16 -13.66
C ASN A 234 -12.23 22.63 -13.52
N ALA A 235 -11.90 23.30 -12.42
CA ALA A 235 -10.58 23.78 -12.10
C ALA A 235 -10.20 23.46 -10.66
N LEU A 236 -8.92 23.18 -10.45
CA LEU A 236 -8.24 23.20 -9.15
C LEU A 236 -7.76 24.63 -8.90
N ASN A 237 -8.24 25.26 -7.84
CA ASN A 237 -7.78 26.57 -7.38
C ASN A 237 -6.83 26.36 -6.21
N PHE A 238 -5.67 27.00 -6.26
CA PHE A 238 -4.61 26.84 -5.24
C PHE A 238 -3.69 28.07 -5.22
N LYS A 239 -2.97 28.24 -4.12
CA LYS A 239 -1.87 29.21 -4.01
C LYS A 239 -0.53 28.52 -4.12
N GLN A 240 0.39 29.12 -4.83
CA GLN A 240 1.80 28.76 -4.87
C GLN A 240 2.63 30.05 -4.82
N ASP A 241 3.61 30.13 -3.90
CA ASP A 241 4.44 31.33 -3.68
C ASP A 241 3.60 32.60 -3.41
N ASN A 242 2.47 32.44 -2.69
CA ASN A 242 1.43 33.47 -2.42
C ASN A 242 0.70 34.03 -3.64
N GLU A 243 0.83 33.40 -4.80
CA GLU A 243 0.08 33.74 -6.01
C GLU A 243 -1.09 32.78 -6.20
N ASP A 244 -2.27 33.34 -6.54
CA ASP A 244 -3.44 32.56 -6.90
C ASP A 244 -3.24 31.92 -8.27
N ARG A 245 -3.43 30.63 -8.34
CA ARG A 245 -3.30 29.83 -9.56
C ARG A 245 -4.52 28.93 -9.76
N LEU A 246 -4.76 28.58 -11.01
CA LEU A 246 -5.79 27.59 -11.35
C LEU A 246 -5.30 26.64 -12.45
N ILE A 247 -5.75 25.38 -12.38
CA ILE A 247 -5.51 24.37 -13.42
C ILE A 247 -6.85 23.73 -13.79
N LYS A 248 -7.20 23.80 -15.09
CA LYS A 248 -8.34 23.07 -15.65
C LYS A 248 -7.90 21.68 -16.11
N ALA A 249 -8.75 20.68 -15.87
CA ALA A 249 -8.47 19.30 -16.26
C ALA A 249 -9.78 18.52 -16.52
N ASP A 250 -9.63 17.39 -17.23
CA ASP A 250 -10.75 16.48 -17.51
C ASP A 250 -11.09 15.61 -16.29
N ALA A 251 -10.08 15.32 -15.46
CA ALA A 251 -10.25 14.53 -14.24
C ALA A 251 -9.31 15.01 -13.13
N PHE A 252 -9.78 14.89 -11.89
CA PHE A 252 -9.01 15.20 -10.67
C PHE A 252 -8.96 13.98 -9.75
N LEU A 253 -7.77 13.51 -9.42
CA LEU A 253 -7.57 12.51 -8.37
C LEU A 253 -7.25 13.20 -7.05
N VAL A 254 -8.04 12.95 -6.01
CA VAL A 254 -7.72 13.39 -4.65
C VAL A 254 -7.11 12.23 -3.86
N ALA A 255 -5.81 12.37 -3.52
CA ALA A 255 -4.99 11.34 -2.86
C ALA A 255 -4.28 11.89 -1.59
N LEU A 256 -5.07 12.47 -0.66
CA LEU A 256 -4.60 13.18 0.53
C LEU A 256 -4.34 12.27 1.75
N GLY A 257 -4.33 10.96 1.56
CA GLY A 257 -4.05 9.98 2.61
C GLY A 257 -5.25 9.12 2.96
N ARG A 258 -5.08 8.33 4.04
CA ARG A 258 -6.06 7.35 4.50
C ARG A 258 -6.26 7.44 6.00
N VAL A 259 -7.49 7.12 6.45
CA VAL A 259 -7.87 7.05 7.88
C VAL A 259 -8.48 5.69 8.17
N ALA A 260 -8.55 5.32 9.46
CA ALA A 260 -9.21 4.08 9.87
C ALA A 260 -10.67 4.04 9.41
N ASN A 261 -11.12 2.89 8.90
CA ASN A 261 -12.53 2.70 8.56
C ASN A 261 -13.29 2.21 9.80
N LEU A 262 -13.86 3.16 10.54
CA LEU A 262 -14.57 2.94 11.81
C LEU A 262 -16.09 3.08 11.66
N ASP A 263 -16.56 3.36 10.43
CA ASP A 263 -17.96 3.61 10.16
C ASP A 263 -18.81 2.41 10.61
N ASP A 264 -19.91 2.70 11.30
CA ASP A 264 -20.90 1.76 11.78
C ASP A 264 -20.41 0.77 12.86
N LEU A 265 -19.13 0.77 13.24
CA LEU A 265 -18.57 -0.19 14.22
C LEU A 265 -19.15 -0.04 15.64
N ASN A 266 -19.61 1.15 16.04
CA ASN A 266 -20.09 1.44 17.41
C ASN A 266 -19.10 1.00 18.51
N LEU A 267 -17.84 1.43 18.38
CA LEU A 267 -16.75 1.05 19.30
C LEU A 267 -17.04 1.34 20.77
N LYS A 268 -17.86 2.37 21.05
CA LYS A 268 -18.27 2.74 22.44
C LYS A 268 -19.02 1.60 23.15
N ALA A 269 -19.85 0.85 22.42
CA ALA A 269 -20.60 -0.28 23.02
C ALA A 269 -19.67 -1.40 23.47
N ALA A 270 -18.51 -1.57 22.84
CA ALA A 270 -17.49 -2.52 23.23
C ALA A 270 -16.43 -1.93 24.18
N GLY A 271 -16.39 -0.61 24.37
CA GLY A 271 -15.39 0.07 25.18
C GLY A 271 -14.00 0.13 24.51
N VAL A 272 -13.91 0.01 23.18
CA VAL A 272 -12.65 0.03 22.42
C VAL A 272 -12.15 1.46 22.25
N GLU A 273 -10.87 1.71 22.57
CA GLU A 273 -10.22 3.01 22.52
C GLU A 273 -9.51 3.26 21.16
N LEU A 274 -9.44 4.55 20.80
CA LEU A 274 -8.63 5.04 19.70
C LEU A 274 -7.35 5.69 20.20
N ASN A 275 -6.31 5.69 19.36
CA ASN A 275 -5.11 6.49 19.59
C ASN A 275 -5.33 7.95 19.11
N GLU A 276 -4.33 8.82 19.38
CA GLU A 276 -4.37 10.25 19.02
C GLU A 276 -4.54 10.52 17.52
N LYS A 277 -4.20 9.57 16.67
CA LYS A 277 -4.36 9.66 15.21
C LYS A 277 -5.69 9.11 14.68
N GLY A 278 -6.59 8.69 15.59
CA GLY A 278 -7.91 8.16 15.23
C GLY A 278 -7.92 6.70 14.74
N PHE A 279 -6.87 5.93 14.94
CA PHE A 279 -6.81 4.50 14.70
C PHE A 279 -7.12 3.71 15.97
N ILE A 280 -7.55 2.44 15.84
CA ILE A 280 -7.77 1.59 17.01
C ILE A 280 -6.45 1.39 17.76
N LYS A 281 -6.45 1.71 19.05
CA LYS A 281 -5.30 1.53 19.94
C LYS A 281 -5.09 0.06 20.24
N THR A 282 -3.88 -0.45 20.00
CA THR A 282 -3.49 -1.83 20.29
C THR A 282 -2.15 -1.87 21.02
N ASN A 283 -1.94 -2.96 21.78
CA ASN A 283 -0.64 -3.30 22.31
C ASN A 283 0.22 -4.04 21.26
N GLU A 284 1.41 -4.48 21.64
CA GLU A 284 2.34 -5.22 20.78
C GLU A 284 1.81 -6.59 20.28
N HIS A 285 0.79 -7.13 20.93
CA HIS A 285 0.10 -8.37 20.58
C HIS A 285 -1.10 -8.12 19.67
N LEU A 286 -1.34 -6.87 19.22
CA LEU A 286 -2.49 -6.41 18.45
C LEU A 286 -3.83 -6.51 19.19
N GLN A 287 -3.79 -6.68 20.52
CA GLN A 287 -4.94 -6.69 21.40
C GLN A 287 -5.32 -5.25 21.74
N THR A 288 -6.60 -4.94 21.76
CA THR A 288 -7.11 -3.63 22.19
C THR A 288 -7.07 -3.53 23.73
N ASN A 289 -7.57 -2.43 24.29
CA ASN A 289 -7.80 -2.32 25.73
C ASN A 289 -8.88 -3.31 26.26
N VAL A 290 -9.61 -3.97 25.38
CA VAL A 290 -10.60 -5.03 25.69
C VAL A 290 -10.00 -6.39 25.36
N SER A 291 -9.83 -7.24 26.37
CA SER A 291 -8.97 -8.43 26.32
C SER A 291 -9.32 -9.50 25.26
N ASN A 292 -10.57 -9.56 24.80
CA ASN A 292 -11.02 -10.48 23.77
C ASN A 292 -11.17 -9.83 22.38
N ILE A 293 -10.79 -8.54 22.24
CA ILE A 293 -10.90 -7.80 20.97
C ILE A 293 -9.51 -7.46 20.45
N TYR A 294 -9.26 -7.83 19.20
CA TYR A 294 -8.04 -7.55 18.45
C TYR A 294 -8.33 -6.63 17.27
N ALA A 295 -7.35 -5.82 16.86
CA ALA A 295 -7.44 -5.05 15.62
C ALA A 295 -6.23 -5.35 14.73
N VAL A 296 -6.47 -5.60 13.43
CA VAL A 296 -5.45 -6.03 12.47
C VAL A 296 -5.55 -5.28 11.14
N GLY A 297 -4.42 -5.08 10.49
CA GLY A 297 -4.32 -4.32 9.25
C GLY A 297 -4.50 -2.82 9.48
N ASP A 298 -4.92 -2.11 8.42
CA ASP A 298 -4.92 -0.64 8.38
C ASP A 298 -5.72 0.04 9.50
N VAL A 299 -6.73 -0.63 10.06
CA VAL A 299 -7.61 -0.05 11.08
C VAL A 299 -6.89 0.34 12.37
N ARG A 300 -5.73 -0.29 12.65
CA ARG A 300 -4.86 0.03 13.80
C ARG A 300 -3.80 1.11 13.50
N GLY A 301 -3.68 1.53 12.22
CA GLY A 301 -2.64 2.45 11.77
C GLY A 301 -1.26 1.78 11.62
N GLY A 302 -0.22 2.60 11.59
CA GLY A 302 1.14 2.17 11.24
C GLY A 302 1.33 2.09 9.73
N GLU A 303 2.05 1.10 9.27
CA GLU A 303 2.25 0.85 7.84
C GLU A 303 1.01 0.19 7.24
N LEU A 304 0.41 0.85 6.25
CA LEU A 304 -0.84 0.42 5.60
C LEU A 304 -0.55 -0.51 4.41
N PHE A 305 0.19 -1.60 4.67
CA PHE A 305 0.58 -2.56 3.64
C PHE A 305 -0.09 -3.93 3.84
N THR A 306 -0.36 -4.60 2.73
CA THR A 306 -1.00 -5.93 2.75
C THR A 306 -0.12 -6.99 3.42
N TYR A 307 1.19 -6.94 3.24
CA TYR A 307 2.12 -7.87 3.89
C TYR A 307 2.24 -7.62 5.40
N THR A 308 2.15 -6.36 5.85
CA THR A 308 2.05 -6.03 7.27
C THR A 308 0.76 -6.58 7.87
N SER A 309 -0.37 -6.42 7.16
CA SER A 309 -1.64 -7.04 7.55
C SER A 309 -1.57 -8.57 7.60
N LEU A 310 -0.84 -9.21 6.67
CA LEU A 310 -0.60 -10.66 6.71
C LEU A 310 0.23 -11.07 7.95
N ASP A 311 1.18 -10.26 8.35
CA ASP A 311 1.96 -10.54 9.55
C ASP A 311 1.16 -10.29 10.84
N ASP A 312 0.25 -9.31 10.82
CA ASP A 312 -0.72 -9.11 11.92
C ASP A 312 -1.54 -10.39 12.18
N PHE A 313 -1.96 -11.10 11.12
CA PHE A 313 -2.57 -12.41 11.26
C PHE A 313 -1.66 -13.38 12.03
N ARG A 314 -0.36 -13.45 11.70
CA ARG A 314 0.58 -14.37 12.38
C ARG A 314 0.72 -14.05 13.86
N ILE A 315 0.73 -12.75 14.20
CA ILE A 315 0.79 -12.31 15.61
C ILE A 315 -0.49 -12.75 16.33
N VAL A 316 -1.67 -12.39 15.83
CA VAL A 316 -2.95 -12.75 16.49
C VAL A 316 -3.13 -14.26 16.56
N PHE A 317 -2.76 -15.00 15.53
CA PHE A 317 -2.82 -16.46 15.54
C PHE A 317 -1.92 -17.06 16.63
N SER A 318 -0.68 -16.55 16.79
CA SER A 318 0.22 -16.96 17.87
C SER A 318 -0.36 -16.65 19.25
N GLN A 319 -1.04 -15.51 19.43
CA GLN A 319 -1.65 -15.12 20.71
C GLN A 319 -2.86 -15.99 21.07
N ILE A 320 -3.72 -16.34 20.11
CA ILE A 320 -4.95 -17.07 20.40
C ILE A 320 -4.72 -18.59 20.40
N PHE A 321 -3.93 -19.12 19.46
CA PHE A 321 -3.78 -20.56 19.23
C PHE A 321 -2.35 -21.10 19.34
N GLY A 322 -1.35 -20.22 19.48
CA GLY A 322 0.05 -20.60 19.44
C GLY A 322 0.78 -20.38 20.76
N ASP A 323 2.08 -20.15 20.65
CA ASP A 323 3.03 -20.03 21.74
C ASP A 323 3.10 -18.62 22.37
N LYS A 324 2.33 -17.69 21.88
CA LYS A 324 2.24 -16.27 22.30
C LYS A 324 3.53 -15.44 22.16
N LYS A 325 4.52 -15.92 21.39
CA LYS A 325 5.81 -15.27 21.24
C LYS A 325 5.85 -14.18 20.16
N ARG A 326 4.95 -14.25 19.18
CA ARG A 326 4.92 -13.25 18.10
C ARG A 326 4.33 -11.94 18.57
N THR A 327 5.06 -10.83 18.27
CA THR A 327 4.65 -9.46 18.58
C THR A 327 5.00 -8.54 17.39
N THR A 328 4.52 -7.31 17.42
CA THR A 328 4.93 -6.28 16.45
C THR A 328 6.40 -5.89 16.61
N GLN A 329 7.00 -6.09 17.78
CA GLN A 329 8.40 -5.75 18.06
C GLN A 329 9.39 -6.76 17.47
N ASN A 330 8.98 -8.03 17.34
CA ASN A 330 9.81 -9.07 16.71
C ASN A 330 9.40 -9.39 15.26
N ARG A 331 8.73 -8.45 14.62
CA ARG A 331 8.42 -8.50 13.18
C ARG A 331 9.69 -8.50 12.37
N SER A 332 9.76 -9.35 11.34
CA SER A 332 10.89 -9.35 10.41
C SER A 332 11.03 -8.01 9.69
N ILE A 333 12.26 -7.57 9.46
CA ILE A 333 12.57 -6.42 8.62
C ILE A 333 11.98 -6.68 7.23
N HIS A 334 11.28 -5.72 6.69
CA HIS A 334 10.62 -5.82 5.39
C HIS A 334 10.74 -4.50 4.62
N ALA A 335 10.68 -4.62 3.31
CA ALA A 335 10.78 -3.47 2.40
C ALA A 335 9.41 -2.82 2.13
N ASN A 336 9.45 -1.58 1.65
CA ASN A 336 8.31 -0.93 1.00
C ASN A 336 8.67 -0.56 -0.44
N VAL A 337 7.64 -0.43 -1.29
CA VAL A 337 7.82 -0.17 -2.72
C VAL A 337 6.80 0.85 -3.21
N LEU A 338 7.28 1.84 -3.95
CA LEU A 338 6.52 2.74 -4.79
C LEU A 338 6.61 2.23 -6.24
N PHE A 339 5.47 1.83 -6.81
CA PHE A 339 5.41 1.25 -8.14
C PHE A 339 5.18 2.32 -9.21
N THR A 340 6.27 2.83 -9.78
CA THR A 340 6.26 3.69 -10.95
C THR A 340 6.81 2.92 -12.17
N ASP A 341 7.04 3.58 -13.28
CA ASP A 341 7.74 2.98 -14.42
C ASP A 341 9.11 2.44 -13.97
N THR A 342 9.91 3.28 -13.33
CA THR A 342 11.10 2.86 -12.58
C THR A 342 10.74 2.81 -11.09
N PRO A 343 10.53 1.64 -10.47
CA PRO A 343 10.08 1.56 -9.08
C PRO A 343 11.16 2.03 -8.09
N LEU A 344 10.70 2.66 -6.99
CA LEU A 344 11.53 2.93 -5.82
C LEU A 344 11.19 1.91 -4.72
N ALA A 345 12.19 1.20 -4.22
CA ALA A 345 12.05 0.28 -3.10
C ALA A 345 13.00 0.64 -1.96
N ARG A 346 12.54 0.52 -0.71
CA ARG A 346 13.35 0.83 0.47
C ARG A 346 13.18 -0.23 1.56
N VAL A 347 14.27 -0.52 2.27
CA VAL A 347 14.31 -1.34 3.48
C VAL A 347 15.22 -0.70 4.52
N GLY A 348 14.89 -0.81 5.80
CA GLY A 348 15.67 -0.22 6.89
C GLY A 348 15.70 1.31 6.87
N VAL A 349 16.77 1.90 7.39
CA VAL A 349 16.94 3.36 7.49
C VAL A 349 17.59 3.97 6.25
N ASN A 350 17.23 5.20 5.92
CA ASN A 350 17.97 6.03 4.97
C ASN A 350 19.00 6.91 5.70
N ALA A 351 19.80 7.69 4.96
CA ALA A 351 20.86 8.52 5.55
C ALA A 351 20.30 9.60 6.48
N LYS A 352 19.17 10.22 6.16
CA LYS A 352 18.50 11.20 7.01
C LYS A 352 18.08 10.60 8.36
N GLU A 353 17.53 9.39 8.32
CA GLU A 353 17.10 8.64 9.52
C GLU A 353 18.30 8.17 10.34
N ALA A 354 19.33 7.61 9.69
CA ALA A 354 20.58 7.19 10.33
C ALA A 354 21.27 8.36 11.05
N SER A 355 21.32 9.53 10.43
CA SER A 355 21.87 10.75 11.03
C SER A 355 21.08 11.19 12.25
N LYS A 356 19.74 11.17 12.21
CA LYS A 356 18.88 11.52 13.34
C LYS A 356 19.04 10.56 14.52
N LEU A 357 19.33 9.28 14.23
CA LEU A 357 19.61 8.26 15.23
C LEU A 357 21.05 8.30 15.78
N GLY A 358 21.91 9.18 15.24
CA GLY A 358 23.31 9.28 15.64
C GLY A 358 24.16 8.06 15.27
N LEU A 359 23.77 7.31 14.25
CA LEU A 359 24.48 6.12 13.80
C LEU A 359 25.80 6.51 13.10
N ASN A 360 26.85 5.70 13.27
CA ASN A 360 28.11 5.84 12.53
C ASN A 360 28.00 5.02 11.24
N PHE A 361 27.84 5.68 10.08
CA PHE A 361 27.54 4.98 8.83
C PHE A 361 28.32 5.50 7.63
N LYS A 362 28.40 4.68 6.60
CA LYS A 362 28.83 5.02 5.25
C LYS A 362 27.64 4.93 4.30
N GLU A 363 27.61 5.85 3.31
CA GLU A 363 26.69 5.78 2.18
C GLU A 363 27.41 5.12 0.99
N LEU A 364 26.87 4.06 0.46
CA LEU A 364 27.33 3.41 -0.77
C LEU A 364 26.33 3.76 -1.88
N LYS A 365 26.81 4.12 -3.07
CA LYS A 365 25.97 4.60 -4.17
C LYS A 365 26.44 4.02 -5.51
N LEU A 366 25.51 3.57 -6.32
CA LEU A 366 25.79 3.09 -7.67
C LEU A 366 24.73 3.60 -8.64
N SER A 367 25.14 4.25 -9.72
CA SER A 367 24.25 4.66 -10.81
C SER A 367 23.87 3.45 -11.66
N MET A 368 22.60 3.34 -12.04
CA MET A 368 22.13 2.28 -12.92
C MET A 368 22.72 2.33 -14.32
N ALA A 369 23.18 3.52 -14.75
CA ALA A 369 23.94 3.69 -16.01
C ALA A 369 25.28 2.91 -16.03
N ALA A 370 25.80 2.49 -14.87
CA ALA A 370 26.99 1.65 -14.77
C ALA A 370 26.66 0.13 -14.82
N VAL A 371 25.38 -0.27 -14.73
CA VAL A 371 24.96 -1.67 -14.59
C VAL A 371 24.67 -2.31 -15.95
N PRO A 372 25.45 -3.34 -16.39
CA PRO A 372 25.28 -3.98 -17.68
C PRO A 372 23.86 -4.57 -17.89
N GLY A 373 23.31 -5.22 -16.87
CA GLY A 373 21.96 -5.80 -16.91
C GLY A 373 20.87 -4.76 -17.18
N ALA A 374 21.01 -3.53 -16.65
CA ALA A 374 20.09 -2.44 -16.90
C ALA A 374 20.17 -1.93 -18.36
N LYS A 375 21.37 -1.89 -18.94
CA LYS A 375 21.58 -1.54 -20.35
C LYS A 375 20.98 -2.57 -21.29
N VAL A 376 21.13 -3.87 -20.99
CA VAL A 376 20.50 -4.96 -21.77
C VAL A 376 18.99 -4.80 -21.79
N LEU A 377 18.37 -4.34 -20.69
CA LEU A 377 16.94 -4.08 -20.59
C LEU A 377 16.52 -2.74 -21.20
N ASN A 378 17.48 -1.93 -21.71
CA ASN A 378 17.25 -0.55 -22.15
C ASN A 378 16.51 0.29 -21.07
N HIS A 379 16.87 0.08 -19.81
CA HIS A 379 16.25 0.72 -18.66
C HIS A 379 17.30 0.98 -17.56
N ASP A 380 18.26 1.86 -17.85
CA ASP A 380 19.39 2.20 -16.98
C ASP A 380 19.15 3.47 -16.13
N VAL A 381 17.86 3.82 -15.95
CA VAL A 381 17.43 4.95 -15.12
C VAL A 381 17.55 4.61 -13.64
N GLY A 382 18.05 5.56 -12.87
CA GLY A 382 18.03 5.51 -11.41
C GLY A 382 19.35 5.18 -10.76
N MET A 383 19.27 4.73 -9.51
CA MET A 383 20.43 4.44 -8.67
C MET A 383 20.12 3.44 -7.56
N LEU A 384 21.15 2.76 -7.10
CA LEU A 384 21.17 1.98 -5.87
C LEU A 384 21.89 2.74 -4.78
N LYS A 385 21.35 2.74 -3.56
CA LYS A 385 21.96 3.34 -2.38
C LYS A 385 21.84 2.38 -1.20
N ALA A 386 22.93 2.17 -0.45
CA ALA A 386 22.94 1.40 0.78
C ALA A 386 23.55 2.21 1.93
N ILE A 387 23.05 1.97 3.13
CA ILE A 387 23.53 2.55 4.38
C ILE A 387 24.12 1.39 5.18
N VAL A 388 25.41 1.45 5.48
CA VAL A 388 26.12 0.42 6.25
C VAL A 388 26.80 1.02 7.47
N GLU A 389 26.81 0.28 8.59
CA GLU A 389 27.55 0.69 9.79
C GLU A 389 29.06 0.70 9.45
N ALA A 390 29.74 1.82 9.82
CA ALA A 390 31.06 2.14 9.30
C ALA A 390 32.17 1.17 9.77
N SER A 391 32.02 0.54 10.95
CA SER A 391 33.02 -0.34 11.55
C SER A 391 32.74 -1.82 11.28
N SER A 392 31.48 -2.24 11.34
CA SER A 392 31.10 -3.66 11.25
C SER A 392 30.67 -4.10 9.85
N GLY A 393 30.26 -3.14 9.01
CA GLY A 393 29.65 -3.42 7.71
C GLY A 393 28.21 -3.92 7.79
N GLU A 394 27.58 -3.88 8.97
CA GLU A 394 26.16 -4.22 9.12
C GLU A 394 25.30 -3.36 8.18
N ILE A 395 24.39 -4.01 7.46
CA ILE A 395 23.49 -3.32 6.54
C ILE A 395 22.35 -2.69 7.36
N LEU A 396 22.35 -1.37 7.45
CA LEU A 396 21.35 -0.59 8.19
C LEU A 396 20.10 -0.28 7.34
N GLY A 397 20.28 -0.21 6.02
CA GLY A 397 19.20 0.01 5.09
C GLY A 397 19.66 0.15 3.65
N ALA A 398 18.70 0.18 2.73
CA ALA A 398 18.92 0.42 1.32
C ALA A 398 17.72 1.08 0.67
N SER A 399 17.98 1.92 -0.35
CA SER A 399 16.98 2.57 -1.21
C SER A 399 17.39 2.35 -2.66
N PHE A 400 16.58 1.63 -3.43
CA PHE A 400 16.82 1.27 -4.82
C PHE A 400 15.76 1.89 -5.70
N HIS A 401 16.16 2.85 -6.54
CA HIS A 401 15.34 3.40 -7.61
C HIS A 401 15.87 2.83 -8.93
N CYS A 402 15.30 1.74 -9.40
CA CYS A 402 15.74 1.05 -10.62
C CYS A 402 14.68 0.05 -11.11
N ILE A 403 14.89 -0.45 -12.33
CA ILE A 403 14.12 -1.62 -12.81
C ILE A 403 14.31 -2.80 -11.86
N TYR A 404 13.22 -3.54 -11.58
CA TYR A 404 13.16 -4.67 -10.62
C TYR A 404 13.54 -4.32 -9.16
N ALA A 405 13.56 -3.05 -8.77
CA ALA A 405 13.80 -2.67 -7.38
C ALA A 405 12.86 -3.40 -6.40
N ASN A 406 11.59 -3.61 -6.80
CA ASN A 406 10.58 -4.36 -6.03
C ASN A 406 10.95 -5.83 -5.77
N GLU A 407 11.84 -6.41 -6.59
CA GLU A 407 12.31 -7.78 -6.41
C GLU A 407 13.63 -7.79 -5.62
N ILE A 408 14.66 -7.07 -6.10
CA ILE A 408 16.01 -7.14 -5.52
C ILE A 408 16.09 -6.56 -4.11
N ILE A 409 15.22 -5.65 -3.71
CA ILE A 409 15.17 -5.13 -2.34
C ILE A 409 14.87 -6.23 -1.30
N ASN A 410 14.17 -7.30 -1.70
CA ASN A 410 13.90 -8.42 -0.83
C ASN A 410 15.16 -9.22 -0.50
N GLU A 411 16.17 -9.24 -1.39
CA GLU A 411 17.48 -9.84 -1.11
C GLU A 411 18.15 -9.12 0.07
N ILE A 412 18.11 -7.79 0.08
CA ILE A 412 18.64 -6.99 1.19
C ILE A 412 17.82 -7.23 2.46
N ALA A 413 16.49 -7.25 2.38
CA ALA A 413 15.63 -7.50 3.54
C ALA A 413 15.92 -8.89 4.17
N ILE A 414 16.13 -9.93 3.35
CA ILE A 414 16.50 -11.28 3.82
C ILE A 414 17.87 -11.25 4.47
N ALA A 415 18.86 -10.61 3.84
CA ALA A 415 20.22 -10.49 4.37
C ALA A 415 20.25 -9.77 5.73
N MET A 416 19.51 -8.67 5.86
CA MET A 416 19.37 -7.93 7.13
C MET A 416 18.74 -8.81 8.23
N ASN A 417 17.70 -9.58 7.92
CA ASN A 417 17.10 -10.53 8.88
C ASN A 417 18.06 -11.67 9.29
N LEU A 418 18.97 -12.05 8.42
CA LEU A 418 20.03 -13.04 8.68
C LEU A 418 21.30 -12.42 9.28
N LYS A 419 21.33 -11.08 9.46
CA LYS A 419 22.50 -10.32 9.93
C LYS A 419 23.74 -10.49 9.04
N ALA A 420 23.54 -10.67 7.73
CA ALA A 420 24.62 -10.62 6.76
C ALA A 420 25.11 -9.16 6.62
N ASP A 421 26.44 -9.00 6.44
CA ASP A 421 27.09 -7.70 6.29
C ASP A 421 27.36 -7.33 4.81
N ALA A 422 27.97 -6.18 4.58
CA ALA A 422 28.33 -5.70 3.25
C ALA A 422 29.28 -6.69 2.52
N ASN A 423 30.18 -7.39 3.23
CA ASN A 423 31.11 -8.34 2.64
C ASN A 423 30.41 -9.57 2.06
N PHE A 424 29.22 -9.93 2.58
CA PHE A 424 28.41 -11.00 2.01
C PHE A 424 28.06 -10.67 0.54
N PHE A 425 27.50 -9.50 0.28
CA PHE A 425 27.13 -9.09 -1.08
C PHE A 425 28.35 -8.82 -1.97
N LYS A 426 29.39 -8.20 -1.43
CA LYS A 426 30.66 -7.95 -2.14
C LYS A 426 31.23 -9.22 -2.76
N ASN A 427 31.13 -10.36 -2.05
CA ASN A 427 31.74 -11.63 -2.44
C ASN A 427 30.74 -12.66 -3.00
N GLN A 428 29.43 -12.33 -3.03
CA GLN A 428 28.41 -13.23 -3.55
C GLN A 428 28.56 -13.41 -5.07
N ILE A 429 28.35 -14.64 -5.55
CA ILE A 429 28.31 -14.92 -6.99
C ILE A 429 26.86 -14.75 -7.46
N PHE A 430 26.63 -13.78 -8.32
CA PHE A 430 25.35 -13.56 -8.98
C PHE A 430 25.34 -14.06 -10.42
N THR A 431 24.18 -14.38 -10.95
CA THR A 431 24.02 -14.68 -12.38
C THR A 431 24.27 -13.44 -13.24
N HIS A 432 24.85 -13.63 -14.45
CA HIS A 432 25.15 -12.57 -15.38
C HIS A 432 24.39 -12.79 -16.72
N PRO A 433 23.79 -11.74 -17.38
CA PRO A 433 23.56 -10.41 -16.82
C PRO A 433 22.31 -10.38 -15.93
N SER A 434 22.37 -9.71 -14.81
CA SER A 434 21.23 -9.49 -13.89
C SER A 434 21.30 -8.10 -13.25
N ILE A 435 20.22 -7.66 -12.62
CA ILE A 435 20.26 -6.43 -11.80
C ILE A 435 20.87 -6.72 -10.44
N SER A 436 20.66 -7.93 -9.90
CA SER A 436 21.24 -8.34 -8.60
C SER A 436 22.76 -8.31 -8.56
N GLU A 437 23.47 -8.56 -9.70
CA GLU A 437 24.94 -8.51 -9.73
C GLU A 437 25.50 -7.11 -9.41
N ALA A 438 24.70 -6.04 -9.61
CA ALA A 438 25.07 -4.69 -9.23
C ALA A 438 25.31 -4.54 -7.70
N LEU A 439 24.80 -5.47 -6.89
CA LEU A 439 25.07 -5.49 -5.46
C LEU A 439 26.54 -5.77 -5.14
N ASN A 440 27.28 -6.50 -6.01
CA ASN A 440 28.73 -6.66 -5.85
C ASN A 440 29.44 -5.30 -5.92
N ASP A 441 29.12 -4.48 -6.95
CA ASP A 441 29.74 -3.18 -7.15
C ASP A 441 29.29 -2.16 -6.09
N LEU A 442 28.01 -2.20 -5.69
CA LEU A 442 27.50 -1.36 -4.62
C LEU A 442 28.22 -1.61 -3.31
N PHE A 443 28.21 -2.86 -2.84
CA PHE A 443 28.82 -3.22 -1.56
C PHE A 443 30.33 -3.39 -1.64
N GLY A 444 30.91 -3.47 -2.84
CA GLY A 444 32.34 -3.41 -3.10
C GLY A 444 33.01 -2.11 -2.65
N GLN A 445 32.22 -1.04 -2.50
CA GLN A 445 32.66 0.28 -2.01
C GLN A 445 32.86 0.31 -0.48
N TYR A 446 32.39 -0.68 0.27
CA TYR A 446 32.62 -0.81 1.71
C TYR A 446 34.05 -1.27 1.98
#